data_01e5bd14eee033bffaf1b2314b867f2c
#
_entry.id   01e5bd14eee033bffaf1b2314b867f2c
#
_cell.length_a   1.000
_cell.length_b   1.000
_cell.length_c   1.000
_cell.angle_alpha   90.00
_cell.angle_beta   90.00
_cell.angle_gamma   90.00
#
_symmetry.space_group_name_H-M   'P 1'
#
loop_
_entity.id
_entity.type
_entity.pdbx_description
1 polymer ?
#
loop_
_entity_poly.entity_id
_entity_poly.type
_entity_poly.pdbx_seq_one_letter_code
_entity_poly.pdbx_strand_id
1 'polypeptide(L)'
;MTQDLSKPINLPNFSNLDMDFDIIDSHHHLFDLNNIYYPWLTDRPEEDFLLGDYEALKKNYPASAYLADTGALRVIKTVHVEAEADHNNPVSETQWLVETTTNTGLPSAIVAHAWLHLPETEKILETQSSFEAVKGIRSKPITSTSPRSRHSIQGKPGSMQDPVWRQGLGLLRKFNLSWDLRVPFWHLTEAAEVCALYTDLQIVVEHTGLAWDRSEDGLAEWRKGMKALAECENVFLKISELGLAYKPWDYNENRCIVREAIALFGFKRCMFASNIPVSDLRIGYVDQAKAVAHMIKDCSETERRSLFHDSANSFYRLDD
;
A
#
# COMPACT_ATOMS: atom_id res chain seq x y z
N MET A 1 -21.11 20.14 -0.13
CA MET A 1 -20.64 20.86 1.10
C MET A 1 -19.19 20.46 1.27
N THR A 2 -18.28 21.37 0.96
CA THR A 2 -16.84 21.17 1.23
C THR A 2 -16.68 21.21 2.76
N GLN A 3 -16.35 20.06 3.36
CA GLN A 3 -15.98 20.03 4.77
C GLN A 3 -14.65 20.76 4.95
N ASP A 4 -14.59 21.55 6.01
CA ASP A 4 -13.41 22.30 6.40
C ASP A 4 -12.33 21.34 6.91
N LEU A 5 -11.36 21.01 6.06
CA LEU A 5 -10.20 20.18 6.39
C LEU A 5 -9.20 20.88 7.31
N SER A 6 -9.41 22.17 7.62
CA SER A 6 -8.57 22.94 8.54
C SER A 6 -8.80 22.58 10.02
N LYS A 7 -9.82 21.79 10.33
CA LYS A 7 -10.06 21.35 11.71
C LYS A 7 -8.93 20.43 12.17
N PRO A 8 -8.39 20.63 13.37
CA PRO A 8 -7.37 19.74 13.92
C PRO A 8 -7.90 18.30 14.01
N ILE A 9 -7.05 17.35 13.65
CA ILE A 9 -7.34 15.92 13.81
C ILE A 9 -7.58 15.64 15.28
N ASN A 10 -8.73 15.03 15.61
CA ASN A 10 -9.04 14.67 16.99
C ASN A 10 -8.38 13.34 17.35
N LEU A 11 -7.14 13.38 17.84
CA LEU A 11 -6.39 12.23 18.28
C LEU A 11 -6.48 12.04 19.81
N PRO A 12 -6.41 10.80 20.30
CA PRO A 12 -6.23 10.53 21.73
C PRO A 12 -4.92 11.13 22.25
N ASN A 13 -4.80 11.27 23.56
CA ASN A 13 -3.54 11.63 24.18
C ASN A 13 -2.56 10.43 24.12
N PHE A 14 -1.43 10.61 23.44
CA PHE A 14 -0.38 9.61 23.27
C PHE A 14 0.80 9.77 24.26
N SER A 15 0.71 10.64 25.27
CA SER A 15 1.84 10.95 26.17
C SER A 15 2.40 9.73 26.94
N ASN A 16 1.59 8.72 27.17
CA ASN A 16 1.96 7.48 27.87
C ASN A 16 2.08 6.27 26.90
N LEU A 17 2.07 6.51 25.61
CA LEU A 17 2.19 5.44 24.62
C LEU A 17 3.66 5.10 24.44
N ASP A 18 4.02 3.85 24.70
CA ASP A 18 5.34 3.32 24.41
C ASP A 18 5.52 3.13 22.91
N MET A 19 6.48 3.85 22.33
CA MET A 19 6.91 3.78 20.93
C MET A 19 8.38 3.42 20.79
N ASP A 20 9.04 2.94 21.86
CA ASP A 20 10.44 2.51 21.85
C ASP A 20 10.57 1.06 21.33
N PHE A 21 10.25 0.87 20.07
CA PHE A 21 10.41 -0.38 19.35
C PHE A 21 10.74 -0.12 17.87
N ASP A 22 11.33 -1.13 17.23
CA ASP A 22 11.72 -1.05 15.82
C ASP A 22 10.50 -1.12 14.92
N ILE A 23 10.48 -0.25 13.89
CA ILE A 23 9.44 -0.16 12.88
C ILE A 23 10.03 -0.50 11.51
N ILE A 24 9.36 -1.35 10.77
CA ILE A 24 9.51 -1.50 9.32
C ILE A 24 8.30 -0.86 8.67
N ASP A 25 8.53 0.21 7.91
CA ASP A 25 7.47 0.84 7.12
C ASP A 25 7.32 0.11 5.78
N SER A 26 6.28 -0.68 5.65
CA SER A 26 6.08 -1.55 4.49
C SER A 26 5.48 -0.86 3.26
N HIS A 27 5.25 0.46 3.31
CA HIS A 27 4.74 1.22 2.17
C HIS A 27 4.95 2.72 2.35
N HIS A 28 5.86 3.28 1.61
CA HIS A 28 6.01 4.72 1.40
C HIS A 28 6.37 5.01 -0.05
N HIS A 29 6.42 6.29 -0.41
CA HIS A 29 6.90 6.75 -1.71
C HIS A 29 8.01 7.78 -1.53
N LEU A 30 8.92 7.85 -2.51
CA LEU A 30 9.85 8.94 -2.72
C LEU A 30 9.56 9.53 -4.09
N PHE A 31 9.73 10.84 -4.27
CA PHE A 31 9.51 11.52 -5.55
C PHE A 31 10.73 12.36 -5.92
N ASP A 32 11.16 12.26 -7.17
CA ASP A 32 12.14 13.16 -7.80
C ASP A 32 11.59 13.65 -9.14
N LEU A 33 10.81 14.72 -9.10
CA LEU A 33 10.16 15.30 -10.28
C LEU A 33 11.15 15.93 -11.27
N ASN A 34 12.41 16.07 -10.90
CA ASN A 34 13.45 16.58 -11.79
C ASN A 34 14.03 15.50 -12.70
N ASN A 35 14.06 14.25 -12.25
CA ASN A 35 14.70 13.14 -12.94
C ASN A 35 13.72 12.04 -13.37
N ILE A 36 12.58 11.90 -12.68
CA ILE A 36 11.57 10.89 -12.96
C ILE A 36 10.26 11.57 -13.33
N TYR A 37 9.67 11.14 -14.44
CA TYR A 37 8.39 11.64 -14.88
C TYR A 37 7.24 10.91 -14.18
N TYR A 38 6.47 11.65 -13.39
CA TYR A 38 5.25 11.20 -12.74
C TYR A 38 4.06 11.96 -13.36
N PRO A 39 3.32 11.36 -14.32
CA PRO A 39 2.26 12.06 -15.03
C PRO A 39 1.26 12.75 -14.10
N TRP A 40 0.81 12.03 -13.06
CA TRP A 40 -0.19 12.51 -12.12
C TRP A 40 0.28 13.68 -11.22
N LEU A 41 1.58 13.81 -10.98
CA LEU A 41 2.17 14.91 -10.21
C LEU A 41 2.57 16.10 -11.06
N THR A 42 2.55 15.97 -12.40
CA THR A 42 3.04 17.00 -13.33
C THR A 42 1.94 17.53 -14.24
N ASP A 43 1.63 16.84 -15.35
CA ASP A 43 0.84 17.36 -16.46
C ASP A 43 -0.44 16.57 -16.76
N ARG A 44 -0.68 15.46 -16.08
CA ARG A 44 -1.88 14.61 -16.21
C ARG A 44 -2.52 14.34 -14.87
N PRO A 45 -3.11 15.35 -14.21
CA PRO A 45 -3.69 15.20 -12.87
C PRO A 45 -4.83 14.18 -12.86
N GLU A 46 -4.93 13.44 -11.77
CA GLU A 46 -6.05 12.55 -11.49
C GLU A 46 -7.23 13.35 -10.94
N GLU A 47 -8.35 13.36 -11.65
CA GLU A 47 -9.56 14.08 -11.25
C GLU A 47 -10.23 13.45 -10.01
N ASP A 48 -10.18 12.12 -9.91
CA ASP A 48 -10.80 11.33 -8.85
C ASP A 48 -9.75 10.75 -7.88
N PHE A 49 -8.76 11.58 -7.48
CA PHE A 49 -7.75 11.12 -6.54
C PHE A 49 -8.37 10.68 -5.21
N LEU A 50 -7.89 9.55 -4.69
CA LEU A 50 -8.51 8.85 -3.55
C LEU A 50 -8.71 9.72 -2.28
N LEU A 51 -7.86 10.71 -2.06
CA LEU A 51 -7.96 11.66 -0.96
C LEU A 51 -8.48 13.05 -1.37
N GLY A 52 -8.90 13.22 -2.63
CA GLY A 52 -9.36 14.50 -3.18
C GLY A 52 -8.20 15.40 -3.60
N ASP A 53 -8.19 16.68 -3.17
CA ASP A 53 -7.11 17.59 -3.53
C ASP A 53 -5.76 17.11 -3.02
N TYR A 54 -4.80 17.00 -3.94
CA TYR A 54 -3.43 16.54 -3.67
C TYR A 54 -2.35 17.49 -4.20
N GLU A 55 -2.67 18.76 -4.42
CA GLU A 55 -1.72 19.77 -4.90
C GLU A 55 -0.46 19.85 -4.03
N ALA A 56 -0.58 19.59 -2.73
CA ALA A 56 0.54 19.57 -1.80
C ALA A 56 1.58 18.45 -2.08
N LEU A 57 1.23 17.42 -2.87
CA LEU A 57 2.13 16.34 -3.27
C LEU A 57 2.99 16.68 -4.49
N LYS A 58 2.65 17.71 -5.27
CA LYS A 58 3.35 18.09 -6.50
C LYS A 58 4.69 18.76 -6.22
N LYS A 59 5.57 18.05 -5.54
CA LYS A 59 6.92 18.50 -5.15
C LYS A 59 7.84 17.31 -5.02
N ASN A 60 9.16 17.54 -5.03
CA ASN A 60 10.13 16.51 -4.67
C ASN A 60 9.91 16.05 -3.23
N TYR A 61 10.00 14.73 -3.03
CA TYR A 61 9.94 14.11 -1.70
C TYR A 61 11.09 13.11 -1.57
N PRO A 62 12.32 13.57 -1.26
CA PRO A 62 13.51 12.74 -1.16
C PRO A 62 13.56 11.98 0.16
N ALA A 63 14.49 11.02 0.27
CA ALA A 63 14.72 10.23 1.49
C ALA A 63 14.94 11.10 2.75
N SER A 64 15.58 12.27 2.61
CA SER A 64 15.78 13.20 3.73
C SER A 64 14.45 13.81 4.25
N ALA A 65 13.48 14.06 3.38
CA ALA A 65 12.15 14.51 3.79
C ALA A 65 11.41 13.38 4.52
N TYR A 66 11.43 12.17 3.99
CA TYR A 66 10.87 11.00 4.64
C TYR A 66 11.45 10.80 6.06
N LEU A 67 12.77 10.84 6.20
CA LEU A 67 13.45 10.73 7.51
C LEU A 67 13.05 11.86 8.48
N ALA A 68 12.84 13.07 7.98
CA ALA A 68 12.36 14.17 8.82
C ALA A 68 10.93 13.90 9.33
N ASP A 69 10.06 13.35 8.48
CA ASP A 69 8.66 13.06 8.84
C ASP A 69 8.54 11.90 9.83
N THR A 70 9.49 10.95 9.86
CA THR A 70 9.51 9.86 10.87
C THR A 70 9.84 10.37 12.28
N GLY A 71 10.42 11.56 12.41
CA GLY A 71 10.75 12.20 13.69
C GLY A 71 11.70 11.34 14.54
N ALA A 72 11.31 11.09 15.79
CA ALA A 72 12.09 10.29 16.74
C ALA A 72 11.73 8.80 16.75
N LEU A 73 10.86 8.33 15.83
CA LEU A 73 10.49 6.92 15.76
C LEU A 73 11.63 6.07 15.17
N ARG A 74 11.81 4.87 15.67
CA ARG A 74 12.89 3.95 15.24
C ARG A 74 12.48 3.19 13.99
N VAL A 75 12.44 3.88 12.84
CA VAL A 75 12.21 3.25 11.54
C VAL A 75 13.53 2.69 11.04
N ILE A 76 13.67 1.37 11.08
CA ILE A 76 14.94 0.68 10.78
C ILE A 76 15.05 0.19 9.34
N LYS A 77 13.92 -0.14 8.72
CA LYS A 77 13.83 -0.57 7.32
C LYS A 77 12.57 0.01 6.68
N THR A 78 12.60 0.15 5.35
CA THR A 78 11.46 0.70 4.60
C THR A 78 11.27 0.00 3.26
N VAL A 79 10.03 -0.04 2.79
CA VAL A 79 9.67 -0.56 1.47
C VAL A 79 9.07 0.58 0.64
N HIS A 80 9.78 0.99 -0.40
CA HIS A 80 9.22 1.90 -1.40
C HIS A 80 8.30 1.11 -2.33
N VAL A 81 7.09 1.59 -2.54
CA VAL A 81 6.18 1.08 -3.55
C VAL A 81 6.17 2.03 -4.73
N GLU A 82 6.22 1.51 -5.96
CA GLU A 82 6.18 2.32 -7.18
C GLU A 82 5.15 3.46 -7.06
N ALA A 83 5.47 4.62 -7.60
CA ALA A 83 4.68 5.83 -7.39
C ALA A 83 3.96 6.32 -8.67
N GLU A 84 3.52 5.40 -9.54
CA GLU A 84 2.87 5.73 -10.82
C GLU A 84 3.75 6.62 -11.72
N ALA A 85 5.04 6.28 -11.80
CA ALA A 85 5.94 6.87 -12.77
C ALA A 85 5.54 6.48 -14.21
N ASP A 86 6.23 7.00 -15.21
CA ASP A 86 5.92 6.72 -16.61
C ASP A 86 5.93 5.22 -16.91
N HIS A 87 4.76 4.65 -17.09
CA HIS A 87 4.56 3.23 -17.36
C HIS A 87 5.13 2.78 -18.75
N ASN A 88 5.50 3.71 -19.62
CA ASN A 88 6.26 3.39 -20.84
C ASN A 88 7.76 3.13 -20.54
N ASN A 89 8.24 3.54 -19.39
CA ASN A 89 9.58 3.28 -18.91
C ASN A 89 9.57 2.75 -17.46
N PRO A 90 8.99 1.55 -17.21
CA PRO A 90 8.70 1.05 -15.87
C PRO A 90 9.93 0.74 -15.01
N VAL A 91 11.13 0.75 -15.61
CA VAL A 91 12.40 0.45 -14.90
C VAL A 91 13.10 1.72 -14.42
N SER A 92 12.75 2.90 -14.95
CA SER A 92 13.43 4.15 -14.63
C SER A 92 13.36 4.53 -13.15
N GLU A 93 12.19 4.38 -12.55
CA GLU A 93 12.00 4.63 -11.12
C GLU A 93 12.82 3.66 -10.26
N THR A 94 12.83 2.37 -10.61
CA THR A 94 13.64 1.36 -9.93
C THR A 94 15.12 1.68 -9.97
N GLN A 95 15.67 2.08 -11.12
CA GLN A 95 17.08 2.45 -11.27
C GLN A 95 17.42 3.64 -10.37
N TRP A 96 16.60 4.69 -10.39
CA TRP A 96 16.78 5.85 -9.53
C TRP A 96 16.71 5.49 -8.04
N LEU A 97 15.80 4.60 -7.63
CA LEU A 97 15.67 4.15 -6.25
C LEU A 97 16.91 3.35 -5.78
N VAL A 98 17.48 2.50 -6.65
CA VAL A 98 18.73 1.77 -6.33
C VAL A 98 19.89 2.75 -6.11
N GLU A 99 20.01 3.79 -6.94
CA GLU A 99 21.00 4.85 -6.73
C GLU A 99 20.72 5.63 -5.43
N THR A 100 19.45 5.93 -5.15
CA THR A 100 19.02 6.59 -3.92
C THR A 100 19.39 5.76 -2.69
N THR A 101 19.15 4.44 -2.73
CA THR A 101 19.51 3.52 -1.64
C THR A 101 21.03 3.52 -1.38
N THR A 102 21.82 3.49 -2.43
CA THR A 102 23.29 3.53 -2.31
C THR A 102 23.76 4.80 -1.60
N ASN A 103 23.11 5.93 -1.83
CA ASN A 103 23.49 7.22 -1.30
C ASN A 103 22.93 7.52 0.09
N THR A 104 21.77 6.94 0.43
CA THR A 104 21.00 7.33 1.64
C THR A 104 20.69 6.17 2.59
N GLY A 105 20.88 4.92 2.16
CA GLY A 105 20.45 3.73 2.90
C GLY A 105 18.97 3.40 2.77
N LEU A 106 18.18 4.20 2.02
CA LEU A 106 16.75 4.01 1.83
C LEU A 106 16.34 4.05 0.34
N PRO A 107 15.32 3.28 -0.06
CA PRO A 107 14.56 2.29 0.70
C PRO A 107 15.33 0.96 0.89
N SER A 108 14.93 0.14 1.87
CA SER A 108 15.52 -1.21 2.09
C SER A 108 15.04 -2.23 1.06
N ALA A 109 13.83 -2.05 0.52
CA ALA A 109 13.28 -2.85 -0.57
C ALA A 109 12.39 -2.00 -1.48
N ILE A 110 12.15 -2.51 -2.68
CA ILE A 110 11.36 -1.86 -3.72
C ILE A 110 10.25 -2.82 -4.18
N VAL A 111 9.04 -2.32 -4.23
CA VAL A 111 7.93 -2.90 -4.98
C VAL A 111 7.85 -2.12 -6.28
N ALA A 112 8.27 -2.73 -7.37
CA ALA A 112 8.42 -2.08 -8.67
C ALA A 112 7.12 -2.16 -9.51
N HIS A 113 7.10 -1.46 -10.63
CA HIS A 113 5.98 -1.52 -11.59
C HIS A 113 6.24 -2.53 -12.71
N ALA A 114 5.19 -3.26 -13.10
CA ALA A 114 5.09 -3.97 -14.38
C ALA A 114 3.63 -4.14 -14.77
N TRP A 115 3.27 -3.88 -16.03
CA TRP A 115 1.98 -4.31 -16.57
C TRP A 115 2.00 -5.83 -16.81
N LEU A 116 1.00 -6.57 -16.29
CA LEU A 116 0.96 -8.04 -16.37
C LEU A 116 0.25 -8.57 -17.62
N HIS A 117 -0.33 -7.70 -18.46
CA HIS A 117 -1.10 -8.09 -19.64
C HIS A 117 -0.43 -7.70 -20.97
N LEU A 118 0.81 -7.22 -20.92
CA LEU A 118 1.54 -6.80 -22.12
C LEU A 118 2.46 -7.91 -22.62
N PRO A 119 2.78 -7.93 -23.95
CA PRO A 119 3.72 -8.89 -24.52
C PRO A 119 5.10 -8.87 -23.86
N GLU A 120 5.54 -7.72 -23.37
CA GLU A 120 6.86 -7.49 -22.77
C GLU A 120 6.92 -7.82 -21.27
N THR A 121 5.81 -8.26 -20.67
CA THR A 121 5.69 -8.54 -19.22
C THR A 121 6.86 -9.36 -18.69
N GLU A 122 7.16 -10.50 -19.31
CA GLU A 122 8.21 -11.39 -18.82
C GLU A 122 9.58 -10.75 -18.82
N LYS A 123 9.92 -10.01 -19.91
CA LYS A 123 11.18 -9.26 -20.02
C LYS A 123 11.30 -8.15 -18.99
N ILE A 124 10.20 -7.44 -18.72
CA ILE A 124 10.17 -6.37 -17.70
C ILE A 124 10.38 -7.00 -16.31
N LEU A 125 9.70 -8.11 -16.00
CA LEU A 125 9.85 -8.82 -14.72
C LEU A 125 11.27 -9.36 -14.54
N GLU A 126 11.89 -9.91 -15.59
CA GLU A 126 13.28 -10.33 -15.59
C GLU A 126 14.22 -9.15 -15.27
N THR A 127 13.99 -8.00 -15.89
CA THR A 127 14.79 -6.79 -15.65
C THR A 127 14.58 -6.28 -14.22
N GLN A 128 13.34 -6.17 -13.75
CA GLN A 128 13.03 -5.73 -12.40
C GLN A 128 13.64 -6.65 -11.33
N SER A 129 13.55 -7.98 -11.52
CA SER A 129 14.09 -8.96 -10.59
C SER A 129 15.63 -9.01 -10.57
N SER A 130 16.31 -8.42 -11.55
CA SER A 130 17.78 -8.32 -11.55
C SER A 130 18.31 -7.32 -10.51
N PHE A 131 17.47 -6.42 -10.02
CA PHE A 131 17.80 -5.53 -8.92
C PHE A 131 17.50 -6.24 -7.59
N GLU A 132 18.52 -6.49 -6.79
CA GLU A 132 18.38 -7.23 -5.50
C GLU A 132 17.36 -6.60 -4.55
N ALA A 133 17.25 -5.26 -4.55
CA ALA A 133 16.29 -4.54 -3.74
C ALA A 133 14.83 -4.76 -4.15
N VAL A 134 14.56 -5.23 -5.38
CA VAL A 134 13.19 -5.47 -5.84
C VAL A 134 12.67 -6.79 -5.25
N LYS A 135 11.61 -6.69 -4.43
CA LYS A 135 11.00 -7.83 -3.73
C LYS A 135 9.59 -8.15 -4.21
N GLY A 136 8.95 -7.21 -4.90
CA GLY A 136 7.57 -7.37 -5.36
C GLY A 136 7.24 -6.46 -6.54
N ILE A 137 6.04 -6.65 -7.06
CA ILE A 137 5.46 -5.85 -8.14
C ILE A 137 4.10 -5.33 -7.68
N ARG A 138 3.85 -4.04 -7.88
CA ARG A 138 2.51 -3.49 -7.88
C ARG A 138 2.04 -3.34 -9.31
N SER A 139 1.11 -4.19 -9.71
CA SER A 139 0.38 -4.11 -10.97
C SER A 139 -1.10 -4.01 -10.66
N LYS A 140 -1.67 -2.82 -10.83
CA LYS A 140 -3.09 -2.60 -10.58
C LYS A 140 -3.89 -3.21 -11.73
N PRO A 141 -4.79 -4.16 -11.49
CA PRO A 141 -5.70 -4.60 -12.55
C PRO A 141 -6.67 -3.47 -12.90
N ILE A 142 -7.23 -3.50 -14.10
CA ILE A 142 -8.31 -2.59 -14.46
C ILE A 142 -9.50 -2.87 -13.55
N THR A 143 -10.03 -1.82 -12.94
CA THR A 143 -11.20 -1.85 -12.04
C THR A 143 -12.27 -0.90 -12.54
N SER A 144 -13.51 -1.10 -12.09
CA SER A 144 -14.60 -0.17 -12.38
C SER A 144 -14.55 1.06 -11.48
N THR A 145 -15.10 2.15 -11.94
CA THR A 145 -15.16 3.42 -11.20
C THR A 145 -16.16 3.43 -10.06
N SER A 146 -17.04 2.43 -9.97
CA SER A 146 -18.06 2.34 -8.92
C SER A 146 -18.53 0.91 -8.70
N PRO A 147 -19.12 0.59 -7.52
CA PRO A 147 -19.72 -0.72 -7.26
C PRO A 147 -20.80 -1.10 -8.28
N ARG A 148 -21.57 -0.13 -8.76
CA ARG A 148 -22.67 -0.37 -9.74
C ARG A 148 -22.14 -0.81 -11.09
N SER A 149 -20.95 -0.35 -11.49
CA SER A 149 -20.33 -0.67 -12.77
C SER A 149 -19.34 -1.85 -12.68
N ARG A 150 -19.26 -2.54 -11.54
CA ARG A 150 -18.29 -3.62 -11.28
C ARG A 150 -18.16 -4.64 -12.41
N HIS A 151 -19.28 -5.08 -12.99
CA HIS A 151 -19.28 -6.09 -14.06
C HIS A 151 -18.88 -5.53 -15.44
N SER A 152 -18.82 -4.22 -15.61
CA SER A 152 -18.52 -3.57 -16.91
C SER A 152 -17.11 -3.81 -17.43
N ILE A 153 -16.17 -4.17 -16.53
CA ILE A 153 -14.76 -4.42 -16.87
C ILE A 153 -14.43 -5.91 -16.95
N GLN A 154 -15.36 -6.78 -16.62
CA GLN A 154 -15.13 -8.21 -16.53
C GLN A 154 -14.62 -8.79 -17.87
N GLY A 155 -13.48 -9.46 -17.86
CA GLY A 155 -12.84 -10.04 -19.05
C GLY A 155 -12.20 -9.04 -20.02
N LYS A 156 -12.20 -7.73 -19.70
CA LYS A 156 -11.46 -6.75 -20.51
C LYS A 156 -9.94 -6.97 -20.32
N PRO A 157 -9.11 -6.63 -21.33
CA PRO A 157 -7.66 -6.69 -21.21
C PRO A 157 -7.17 -5.95 -19.96
N GLY A 158 -6.34 -6.61 -19.14
CA GLY A 158 -5.83 -6.08 -17.89
C GLY A 158 -6.75 -6.20 -16.69
N SER A 159 -7.98 -6.75 -16.84
CA SER A 159 -8.84 -7.06 -15.70
C SER A 159 -8.41 -8.36 -14.99
N MET A 160 -8.88 -8.59 -13.77
CA MET A 160 -8.57 -9.81 -13.00
C MET A 160 -9.12 -11.10 -13.65
N GLN A 161 -10.06 -11.00 -14.60
CA GLN A 161 -10.57 -12.12 -15.40
C GLN A 161 -9.86 -12.31 -16.73
N ASP A 162 -9.01 -11.37 -17.13
CA ASP A 162 -8.23 -11.49 -18.36
C ASP A 162 -7.21 -12.64 -18.26
N PRO A 163 -7.27 -13.67 -19.16
CA PRO A 163 -6.33 -14.78 -19.11
C PRO A 163 -4.87 -14.34 -19.31
N VAL A 164 -4.61 -13.30 -20.11
CA VAL A 164 -3.26 -12.78 -20.35
C VAL A 164 -2.71 -12.13 -19.09
N TRP A 165 -3.52 -11.32 -18.41
CA TRP A 165 -3.15 -10.71 -17.13
C TRP A 165 -2.87 -11.78 -16.06
N ARG A 166 -3.72 -12.82 -15.97
CA ARG A 166 -3.54 -13.95 -15.05
C ARG A 166 -2.25 -14.72 -15.35
N GLN A 167 -1.93 -14.94 -16.62
CA GLN A 167 -0.67 -15.56 -17.00
C GLN A 167 0.52 -14.71 -16.53
N GLY A 168 0.46 -13.40 -16.75
CA GLY A 168 1.48 -12.47 -16.26
C GLY A 168 1.63 -12.47 -14.73
N LEU A 169 0.51 -12.50 -13.99
CA LEU A 169 0.54 -12.65 -12.53
C LEU A 169 1.27 -13.95 -12.12
N GLY A 170 1.01 -15.05 -12.81
CA GLY A 170 1.68 -16.32 -12.58
C GLY A 170 3.20 -16.28 -12.77
N LEU A 171 3.72 -15.37 -13.62
CA LEU A 171 5.16 -15.20 -13.84
C LEU A 171 5.90 -14.64 -12.63
N LEU A 172 5.24 -13.92 -11.71
CA LEU A 172 5.87 -13.38 -10.51
C LEU A 172 6.58 -14.45 -9.69
N ARG A 173 6.02 -15.67 -9.65
CA ARG A 173 6.61 -16.82 -8.97
C ARG A 173 7.96 -17.26 -9.56
N LYS A 174 8.09 -17.18 -10.89
CA LYS A 174 9.34 -17.50 -11.61
C LYS A 174 10.49 -16.61 -11.16
N PHE A 175 10.17 -15.35 -10.83
CA PHE A 175 11.14 -14.32 -10.45
C PHE A 175 11.21 -14.11 -8.94
N ASN A 176 10.54 -14.94 -8.12
CA ASN A 176 10.47 -14.79 -6.65
C ASN A 176 10.00 -13.41 -6.19
N LEU A 177 9.00 -12.84 -6.90
CA LEU A 177 8.40 -11.54 -6.63
C LEU A 177 7.03 -11.71 -5.97
N SER A 178 6.70 -10.86 -5.00
CA SER A 178 5.35 -10.74 -4.43
C SER A 178 4.44 -9.89 -5.32
N TRP A 179 3.15 -9.96 -5.08
CA TRP A 179 2.17 -9.05 -5.65
C TRP A 179 1.59 -8.11 -4.59
N ASP A 180 1.77 -6.81 -4.77
CA ASP A 180 1.11 -5.79 -3.99
C ASP A 180 -0.23 -5.45 -4.65
N LEU A 181 -1.30 -5.98 -4.06
CA LEU A 181 -2.66 -5.93 -4.58
C LEU A 181 -3.36 -4.64 -4.16
N ARG A 182 -3.67 -3.78 -5.12
CA ARG A 182 -4.49 -2.58 -4.89
C ARG A 182 -5.71 -2.58 -5.79
N VAL A 183 -6.88 -2.75 -5.20
CA VAL A 183 -8.18 -2.64 -5.85
C VAL A 183 -9.17 -1.93 -4.92
N PRO A 184 -10.20 -1.25 -5.45
CA PRO A 184 -11.29 -0.73 -4.63
C PRO A 184 -12.04 -1.85 -3.90
N PHE A 185 -12.62 -1.55 -2.73
CA PHE A 185 -13.25 -2.54 -1.87
C PHE A 185 -14.33 -3.39 -2.57
N TRP A 186 -15.01 -2.86 -3.57
CA TRP A 186 -16.04 -3.60 -4.33
C TRP A 186 -15.47 -4.64 -5.30
N HIS A 187 -14.14 -4.71 -5.47
CA HIS A 187 -13.43 -5.73 -6.23
C HIS A 187 -12.67 -6.74 -5.36
N LEU A 188 -12.72 -6.63 -4.02
CA LEU A 188 -11.99 -7.53 -3.13
C LEU A 188 -12.44 -8.99 -3.23
N THR A 189 -13.73 -9.25 -3.46
CA THR A 189 -14.23 -10.62 -3.64
C THR A 189 -13.66 -11.26 -4.91
N GLU A 190 -13.58 -10.52 -6.02
CA GLU A 190 -12.95 -10.98 -7.27
C GLU A 190 -11.43 -11.18 -7.08
N ALA A 191 -10.80 -10.31 -6.31
CA ALA A 191 -9.39 -10.44 -5.96
C ALA A 191 -9.12 -11.72 -5.14
N ALA A 192 -10.01 -12.06 -4.20
CA ALA A 192 -9.91 -13.30 -3.43
C ALA A 192 -10.01 -14.54 -4.32
N GLU A 193 -10.88 -14.54 -5.34
CA GLU A 193 -10.95 -15.62 -6.33
C GLU A 193 -9.64 -15.79 -7.08
N VAL A 194 -8.96 -14.68 -7.42
CA VAL A 194 -7.64 -14.72 -8.06
C VAL A 194 -6.58 -15.23 -7.08
N CYS A 195 -6.54 -14.71 -5.84
CA CYS A 195 -5.58 -15.14 -4.83
C CYS A 195 -5.65 -16.65 -4.55
N ALA A 196 -6.85 -17.22 -4.53
CA ALA A 196 -7.08 -18.65 -4.34
C ALA A 196 -6.52 -19.54 -5.48
N LEU A 197 -6.29 -18.97 -6.67
CA LEU A 197 -5.67 -19.68 -7.79
C LEU A 197 -4.12 -19.72 -7.73
N TYR A 198 -3.52 -18.85 -6.91
CA TYR A 198 -2.06 -18.64 -6.83
C TYR A 198 -1.57 -18.80 -5.39
N THR A 199 -1.86 -19.95 -4.77
CA THR A 199 -1.59 -20.21 -3.34
C THR A 199 -0.10 -20.20 -2.97
N ASP A 200 0.77 -20.34 -3.96
CA ASP A 200 2.24 -20.30 -3.84
C ASP A 200 2.84 -18.90 -4.14
N LEU A 201 2.01 -17.91 -4.50
CA LEU A 201 2.42 -16.52 -4.66
C LEU A 201 2.16 -15.73 -3.38
N GLN A 202 3.17 -15.04 -2.86
CA GLN A 202 2.99 -14.11 -1.74
C GLN A 202 2.25 -12.86 -2.24
N ILE A 203 1.12 -12.53 -1.61
CA ILE A 203 0.26 -11.41 -1.99
C ILE A 203 0.01 -10.54 -0.76
N VAL A 204 0.07 -9.21 -0.90
CA VAL A 204 -0.33 -8.29 0.15
C VAL A 204 -1.38 -7.31 -0.35
N VAL A 205 -2.49 -7.24 0.36
CA VAL A 205 -3.55 -6.25 0.12
C VAL A 205 -3.11 -4.90 0.66
N GLU A 206 -3.11 -3.87 -0.19
CA GLU A 206 -2.76 -2.52 0.21
C GLU A 206 -3.91 -1.82 0.95
N HIS A 207 -3.55 -0.84 1.80
CA HIS A 207 -4.42 0.23 2.29
C HIS A 207 -5.68 -0.27 3.01
N THR A 208 -5.51 -1.31 3.83
CA THR A 208 -6.62 -1.86 4.63
C THR A 208 -7.84 -2.23 3.76
N GLY A 209 -7.57 -2.64 2.48
CA GLY A 209 -8.61 -2.99 1.51
C GLY A 209 -9.48 -1.80 1.08
N LEU A 210 -8.99 -0.56 1.25
CA LEU A 210 -9.62 0.68 0.78
C LEU A 210 -11.10 0.81 1.18
N ALA A 211 -11.38 0.74 2.48
CA ALA A 211 -12.73 0.90 3.05
C ALA A 211 -13.24 2.36 2.90
N TRP A 212 -13.39 2.85 1.68
CA TRP A 212 -13.74 4.26 1.38
C TRP A 212 -15.18 4.62 1.71
N ASP A 213 -16.11 3.69 1.51
CA ASP A 213 -17.52 3.87 1.87
C ASP A 213 -17.73 3.38 3.31
N ARG A 214 -17.90 4.33 4.24
CA ARG A 214 -18.14 4.07 5.65
C ARG A 214 -19.63 3.88 5.98
N SER A 215 -20.51 3.83 4.98
CA SER A 215 -21.90 3.44 5.18
C SER A 215 -22.01 1.97 5.63
N GLU A 216 -23.17 1.60 6.17
CA GLU A 216 -23.42 0.21 6.58
C GLU A 216 -23.26 -0.76 5.40
N ASP A 217 -23.80 -0.41 4.23
CA ASP A 217 -23.71 -1.23 3.02
C ASP A 217 -22.27 -1.30 2.48
N GLY A 218 -21.56 -0.17 2.44
CA GLY A 218 -20.16 -0.12 2.01
C GLY A 218 -19.25 -0.96 2.89
N LEU A 219 -19.40 -0.86 4.21
CA LEU A 219 -18.64 -1.68 5.15
C LEU A 219 -19.06 -3.16 5.10
N ALA A 220 -20.30 -3.48 4.81
CA ALA A 220 -20.73 -4.88 4.63
C ALA A 220 -20.07 -5.50 3.39
N GLU A 221 -19.97 -4.77 2.29
CA GLU A 221 -19.27 -5.24 1.08
C GLU A 221 -17.76 -5.37 1.31
N TRP A 222 -17.15 -4.38 1.96
CA TRP A 222 -15.72 -4.44 2.36
C TRP A 222 -15.44 -5.66 3.25
N ARG A 223 -16.25 -5.91 4.28
CA ARG A 223 -16.11 -7.08 5.17
C ARG A 223 -16.18 -8.40 4.41
N LYS A 224 -17.12 -8.50 3.48
CA LYS A 224 -17.27 -9.69 2.64
C LYS A 224 -16.00 -9.98 1.86
N GLY A 225 -15.45 -8.96 1.20
CA GLY A 225 -14.21 -9.10 0.43
C GLY A 225 -12.99 -9.39 1.31
N MET A 226 -12.83 -8.67 2.42
CA MET A 226 -11.73 -8.88 3.36
C MET A 226 -11.76 -10.27 3.99
N LYS A 227 -12.95 -10.78 4.33
CA LYS A 227 -13.09 -12.15 4.85
C LYS A 227 -12.66 -13.17 3.81
N ALA A 228 -13.09 -13.04 2.55
CA ALA A 228 -12.70 -13.95 1.48
C ALA A 228 -11.18 -13.93 1.23
N LEU A 229 -10.54 -12.75 1.28
CA LEU A 229 -9.08 -12.62 1.16
C LEU A 229 -8.35 -13.23 2.38
N ALA A 230 -8.87 -13.08 3.58
CA ALA A 230 -8.29 -13.63 4.79
C ALA A 230 -8.32 -15.18 4.83
N GLU A 231 -9.24 -15.82 4.11
CA GLU A 231 -9.31 -17.27 3.91
C GLU A 231 -8.14 -17.80 3.04
N CYS A 232 -7.47 -16.93 2.27
CA CYS A 232 -6.27 -17.28 1.50
C CYS A 232 -5.02 -17.12 2.40
N GLU A 233 -4.35 -18.21 2.75
CA GLU A 233 -3.21 -18.20 3.68
C GLU A 233 -1.99 -17.43 3.18
N ASN A 234 -1.82 -17.32 1.87
CA ASN A 234 -0.76 -16.59 1.19
C ASN A 234 -1.03 -15.07 1.10
N VAL A 235 -2.16 -14.57 1.63
CA VAL A 235 -2.54 -13.16 1.57
C VAL A 235 -2.28 -12.46 2.89
N PHE A 236 -1.51 -11.37 2.80
CA PHE A 236 -1.17 -10.44 3.87
C PHE A 236 -1.93 -9.13 3.71
N LEU A 237 -1.84 -8.24 4.68
CA LEU A 237 -2.55 -6.96 4.69
C LEU A 237 -1.67 -5.82 5.18
N LYS A 238 -1.62 -4.71 4.46
CA LYS A 238 -1.05 -3.44 4.93
C LYS A 238 -2.09 -2.63 5.67
N ILE A 239 -1.82 -2.29 6.91
CA ILE A 239 -2.59 -1.36 7.71
C ILE A 239 -2.12 0.05 7.37
N SER A 240 -2.77 0.66 6.41
CA SER A 240 -2.41 1.97 5.86
C SER A 240 -3.61 2.66 5.21
N GLU A 241 -3.43 3.91 4.80
CA GLU A 241 -4.37 4.77 4.06
C GLU A 241 -5.80 4.69 4.58
N LEU A 242 -5.94 5.12 5.82
CA LEU A 242 -7.22 5.17 6.53
C LEU A 242 -7.94 6.51 6.32
N GLY A 243 -7.35 7.41 5.54
CA GLY A 243 -7.92 8.68 5.16
C GLY A 243 -9.11 8.53 4.20
N LEU A 244 -9.94 9.54 4.16
CA LEU A 244 -11.07 9.64 3.24
C LEU A 244 -11.01 10.95 2.46
N ALA A 245 -11.50 10.94 1.22
CA ALA A 245 -11.65 12.16 0.43
C ALA A 245 -12.53 13.17 1.18
N TYR A 246 -12.05 14.41 1.27
CA TYR A 246 -12.82 15.54 1.81
C TYR A 246 -13.34 15.38 3.25
N LYS A 247 -12.75 14.44 4.05
CA LYS A 247 -13.08 14.25 5.47
C LYS A 247 -11.83 14.36 6.33
N PRO A 248 -11.93 14.93 7.54
CA PRO A 248 -10.87 14.82 8.53
C PRO A 248 -10.57 13.36 8.84
N TRP A 249 -9.33 13.06 9.18
CA TRP A 249 -8.97 11.73 9.66
C TRP A 249 -9.63 11.47 11.02
N ASP A 250 -10.46 10.41 11.13
CA ASP A 250 -11.19 10.09 12.35
C ASP A 250 -10.60 8.86 13.05
N TYR A 251 -10.13 9.06 14.28
CA TYR A 251 -9.51 8.01 15.07
C TYR A 251 -10.47 6.87 15.40
N ASN A 252 -11.72 7.17 15.78
CA ASN A 252 -12.66 6.14 16.25
C ASN A 252 -13.16 5.26 15.08
N GLU A 253 -13.52 5.88 13.97
CA GLU A 253 -13.90 5.16 12.76
C GLU A 253 -12.75 4.26 12.29
N ASN A 254 -11.54 4.81 12.20
CA ASN A 254 -10.37 4.10 11.73
C ASN A 254 -9.94 2.97 12.70
N ARG A 255 -10.08 3.17 14.01
CA ARG A 255 -9.86 2.13 15.00
C ARG A 255 -10.75 0.91 14.78
N CYS A 256 -12.03 1.11 14.47
CA CYS A 256 -12.95 0.02 14.16
C CYS A 256 -12.47 -0.78 12.95
N ILE A 257 -12.09 -0.10 11.87
CA ILE A 257 -11.58 -0.74 10.63
C ILE A 257 -10.28 -1.52 10.90
N VAL A 258 -9.32 -0.91 11.58
CA VAL A 258 -8.02 -1.55 11.87
C VAL A 258 -8.21 -2.80 12.73
N ARG A 259 -9.01 -2.71 13.80
CA ARG A 259 -9.27 -3.84 14.71
C ARG A 259 -10.01 -4.97 14.00
N GLU A 260 -10.96 -4.66 13.14
CA GLU A 260 -11.70 -5.64 12.38
C GLU A 260 -10.80 -6.32 11.32
N ALA A 261 -9.99 -5.56 10.60
CA ALA A 261 -9.03 -6.08 9.63
C ALA A 261 -8.01 -7.03 10.29
N ILE A 262 -7.45 -6.64 11.44
CA ILE A 262 -6.53 -7.49 12.22
C ILE A 262 -7.24 -8.75 12.74
N ALA A 263 -8.49 -8.64 13.17
CA ALA A 263 -9.25 -9.81 13.62
C ALA A 263 -9.48 -10.85 12.51
N LEU A 264 -9.60 -10.40 11.24
CA LEU A 264 -9.75 -11.27 10.09
C LEU A 264 -8.44 -11.95 9.67
N PHE A 265 -7.34 -11.22 9.58
CA PHE A 265 -6.06 -11.71 9.04
C PHE A 265 -5.13 -12.27 10.14
N GLY A 266 -5.29 -11.82 11.38
CA GLY A 266 -4.33 -12.06 12.46
C GLY A 266 -3.08 -11.19 12.34
N PHE A 267 -2.42 -10.91 13.48
CA PHE A 267 -1.24 -10.03 13.53
C PHE A 267 -0.09 -10.48 12.62
N LYS A 268 0.13 -11.78 12.49
CA LYS A 268 1.23 -12.35 11.67
C LYS A 268 1.09 -12.11 10.16
N ARG A 269 -0.10 -11.72 9.71
CA ARG A 269 -0.36 -11.38 8.30
C ARG A 269 -0.76 -9.92 8.10
N CYS A 270 -0.63 -9.09 9.15
CA CYS A 270 -0.82 -7.64 9.06
C CYS A 270 0.51 -6.94 9.24
N MET A 271 0.77 -5.88 8.45
CA MET A 271 1.95 -5.06 8.57
C MET A 271 1.60 -3.57 8.56
N PHE A 272 2.31 -2.78 9.37
CA PHE A 272 2.20 -1.32 9.35
C PHE A 272 2.75 -0.76 8.06
N ALA A 273 2.09 0.25 7.53
CA ALA A 273 2.51 0.98 6.35
C ALA A 273 2.04 2.43 6.45
N SER A 274 2.92 3.36 6.16
CA SER A 274 2.59 4.79 6.29
C SER A 274 1.83 5.36 5.09
N ASN A 275 2.17 4.93 3.89
CA ASN A 275 1.76 5.56 2.63
C ASN A 275 2.16 7.04 2.54
N ILE A 276 3.22 7.47 3.24
CA ILE A 276 3.75 8.83 3.15
C ILE A 276 4.47 9.00 1.80
N PRO A 277 4.35 10.16 1.14
CA PRO A 277 3.69 11.41 1.57
C PRO A 277 2.18 11.49 1.28
N VAL A 278 1.57 10.48 0.70
CA VAL A 278 0.15 10.52 0.30
C VAL A 278 -0.75 10.68 1.53
N SER A 279 -0.53 9.88 2.57
CA SER A 279 -1.30 9.96 3.81
C SER A 279 -1.15 11.29 4.55
N ASP A 280 -0.06 12.05 4.32
CA ASP A 280 0.17 13.35 4.94
C ASP A 280 -0.91 14.40 4.56
N LEU A 281 -1.61 14.18 3.46
CA LEU A 281 -2.81 14.94 3.14
C LEU A 281 -3.91 14.86 4.21
N ARG A 282 -3.83 13.88 5.11
CA ARG A 282 -4.83 13.63 6.16
C ARG A 282 -4.22 13.45 7.55
N ILE A 283 -3.04 12.85 7.65
CA ILE A 283 -2.36 12.59 8.92
C ILE A 283 -0.87 12.39 8.67
N GLY A 284 -0.02 13.07 9.44
CA GLY A 284 1.43 12.91 9.36
C GLY A 284 1.93 11.59 9.93
N TYR A 285 3.15 11.20 9.53
CA TYR A 285 3.76 9.91 9.86
C TYR A 285 3.70 9.56 11.35
N VAL A 286 4.22 10.45 12.21
CA VAL A 286 4.34 10.21 13.65
C VAL A 286 2.95 10.01 14.29
N ASP A 287 1.99 10.82 13.93
CA ASP A 287 0.63 10.73 14.46
C ASP A 287 -0.08 9.47 13.98
N GLN A 288 0.12 9.08 12.72
CA GLN A 288 -0.41 7.84 12.17
C GLN A 288 0.16 6.61 12.87
N ALA A 289 1.49 6.53 13.03
CA ALA A 289 2.14 5.41 13.72
C ALA A 289 1.67 5.30 15.17
N LYS A 290 1.62 6.43 15.89
CA LYS A 290 1.08 6.48 17.26
C LYS A 290 -0.40 6.11 17.33
N ALA A 291 -1.21 6.57 16.39
CA ALA A 291 -2.62 6.22 16.33
C ALA A 291 -2.82 4.71 16.16
N VAL A 292 -2.11 4.08 15.21
CA VAL A 292 -2.18 2.62 15.00
C VAL A 292 -1.68 1.85 16.24
N ALA A 293 -0.55 2.25 16.83
CA ALA A 293 -0.05 1.64 18.05
C ALA A 293 -1.05 1.76 19.23
N HIS A 294 -1.69 2.93 19.37
CA HIS A 294 -2.71 3.14 20.40
C HIS A 294 -4.00 2.34 20.13
N MET A 295 -4.36 2.09 18.87
CA MET A 295 -5.51 1.24 18.52
C MET A 295 -5.35 -0.20 19.01
N ILE A 296 -4.11 -0.67 19.17
CA ILE A 296 -3.76 -2.03 19.61
C ILE A 296 -3.03 -2.06 20.97
N LYS A 297 -3.14 -1.00 21.77
CA LYS A 297 -2.44 -0.89 23.07
C LYS A 297 -2.77 -1.97 24.08
N ASP A 298 -3.91 -2.63 23.91
CA ASP A 298 -4.40 -3.76 24.71
C ASP A 298 -3.90 -5.13 24.21
N CYS A 299 -3.12 -5.15 23.13
CA CYS A 299 -2.54 -6.35 22.58
C CYS A 299 -1.14 -6.62 23.17
N SER A 300 -0.66 -7.86 23.06
CA SER A 300 0.65 -8.26 23.55
C SER A 300 1.79 -7.58 22.78
N GLU A 301 2.98 -7.54 23.39
CA GLU A 301 4.21 -7.05 22.75
C GLU A 301 4.53 -7.83 21.46
N THR A 302 4.34 -9.16 21.48
CA THR A 302 4.53 -10.02 20.30
C THR A 302 3.59 -9.65 19.16
N GLU A 303 2.32 -9.37 19.45
CA GLU A 303 1.36 -8.92 18.43
C GLU A 303 1.70 -7.54 17.88
N ARG A 304 2.09 -6.60 18.74
CA ARG A 304 2.57 -5.28 18.33
C ARG A 304 3.81 -5.41 17.45
N ARG A 305 4.79 -6.22 17.85
CA ARG A 305 6.00 -6.49 17.07
C ARG A 305 5.67 -7.15 15.72
N SER A 306 4.74 -8.10 15.67
CA SER A 306 4.29 -8.68 14.40
C SER A 306 3.79 -7.59 13.45
N LEU A 307 2.92 -6.69 13.92
CA LEU A 307 2.35 -5.63 13.08
C LEU A 307 3.39 -4.61 12.60
N PHE A 308 4.29 -4.16 13.48
CA PHE A 308 5.21 -3.07 13.15
C PHE A 308 6.54 -3.53 12.57
N HIS A 309 6.86 -4.83 12.64
CA HIS A 309 8.16 -5.32 12.22
C HIS A 309 8.08 -6.69 11.52
N ASP A 310 7.75 -7.78 12.25
CA ASP A 310 8.05 -9.13 11.83
C ASP A 310 7.32 -9.55 10.56
N SER A 311 6.05 -9.13 10.38
CA SER A 311 5.27 -9.47 9.19
C SER A 311 5.85 -8.86 7.91
N ALA A 312 6.27 -7.59 7.95
CA ALA A 312 6.90 -6.93 6.81
C ALA A 312 8.29 -7.52 6.53
N ASN A 313 9.08 -7.78 7.58
CA ASN A 313 10.41 -8.37 7.48
C ASN A 313 10.36 -9.73 6.77
N SER A 314 9.46 -10.60 7.21
CA SER A 314 9.26 -11.93 6.62
C SER A 314 8.72 -11.85 5.19
N PHE A 315 7.66 -11.05 4.95
CA PHE A 315 7.01 -10.95 3.65
C PHE A 315 7.96 -10.46 2.54
N TYR A 316 8.69 -9.37 2.81
CA TYR A 316 9.62 -8.79 1.83
C TYR A 316 11.04 -9.35 1.92
N ARG A 317 11.28 -10.33 2.80
CA ARG A 317 12.61 -10.99 2.95
C ARG A 317 13.71 -9.95 3.21
N LEU A 318 13.51 -9.15 4.26
CA LEU A 318 14.40 -8.03 4.59
C LEU A 318 15.52 -8.43 5.56
N ASP A 319 15.58 -9.69 5.98
CA ASP A 319 16.70 -10.22 6.77
C ASP A 319 17.98 -10.17 5.94
N ASP A 320 19.09 -9.81 6.59
CA ASP A 320 20.42 -9.72 5.99
C ASP A 320 21.04 -11.09 5.78
#